data_0c119ba716a7a7b26a82aeb89964d440
#
_entry.id   0c119ba716a7a7b26a82aeb89964d440
#
_cell.length_a   1.000
_cell.length_b   1.000
_cell.length_c   1.000
_cell.angle_alpha   90.00
_cell.angle_beta   90.00
_cell.angle_gamma   90.00
#
_symmetry.space_group_name_H-M   'P 1'
#
loop_
_entity.id
_entity.type
_entity.pdbx_description
1 polymer ?
#
loop_
_entity_poly.entity_id
_entity_poly.type
_entity_poly.pdbx_seq_one_letter_code
_entity_poly.pdbx_strand_id
1 'polypeptide(L)'
;MKKIKYLCLTLVLSFLLTVPAFASQPQFSDVSARAACADAVTYLAQSEIVNGTGNNRFQPNAKITTSQWAAMLCRAFGTPETGSTWAIKSIQQACHAGWLNVTALQTPNDKVCRAVLYESAFAAATIPVYDASLYDGVKLMPYDNILRVGAELGLCAADASPLELVTRAEAAQLLHALLTQELTVDTPPIPIPLQNNMGINLNSYLLELRRVPTPILEAFSTEGWTLLLDTNYLADLGKKLGVSCIGATCCGEQRIYVSEASAVVHEFGHFLDDLLGFPAEHNRLYELEAANAPMRAHGKSNSMEYFAEFFSAWLSGGEPLRQLKDAAPQTYAYFEMLSGNGWLSE
;
A
#
# COMPACT_ATOMS: atom_id res chain seq x y z
N MET A 1 -28.23 -58.18 23.96
CA MET A 1 -27.81 -56.87 24.54
C MET A 1 -27.92 -55.80 23.44
N LYS A 2 -28.98 -54.99 23.47
CA LYS A 2 -29.28 -53.95 22.48
C LYS A 2 -28.53 -52.67 22.86
N LYS A 3 -27.62 -52.16 21.97
CA LYS A 3 -26.99 -50.86 22.14
C LYS A 3 -27.90 -49.78 21.58
N ILE A 4 -28.40 -48.92 22.46
CA ILE A 4 -29.18 -47.72 22.13
C ILE A 4 -28.20 -46.64 21.72
N LYS A 5 -28.34 -46.16 20.47
CA LYS A 5 -27.65 -44.97 19.96
C LYS A 5 -28.46 -43.73 20.29
N TYR A 6 -27.95 -42.85 21.11
CA TYR A 6 -28.51 -41.53 21.34
C TYR A 6 -28.12 -40.61 20.17
N LEU A 7 -29.13 -40.20 19.40
CA LEU A 7 -29.00 -39.18 18.37
C LEU A 7 -29.30 -37.83 19.04
N CYS A 8 -28.28 -37.05 19.36
CA CYS A 8 -28.41 -35.67 19.80
C CYS A 8 -28.75 -34.79 18.59
N LEU A 9 -30.02 -34.46 18.44
CA LEU A 9 -30.50 -33.48 17.49
C LEU A 9 -30.33 -32.09 18.11
N THR A 10 -29.22 -31.39 17.82
CA THR A 10 -29.05 -29.98 18.18
C THR A 10 -29.83 -29.11 17.20
N LEU A 11 -30.97 -28.66 17.62
CA LEU A 11 -31.79 -27.68 16.92
C LEU A 11 -31.09 -26.30 17.09
N VAL A 12 -30.31 -25.86 16.10
CA VAL A 12 -29.78 -24.49 16.05
C VAL A 12 -30.91 -23.58 15.61
N LEU A 13 -31.59 -22.97 16.59
CA LEU A 13 -32.57 -21.93 16.34
C LEU A 13 -31.84 -20.63 15.99
N SER A 14 -31.63 -20.38 14.70
CA SER A 14 -31.09 -19.11 14.17
C SER A 14 -32.15 -18.02 14.40
N PHE A 15 -32.08 -17.34 15.52
CA PHE A 15 -32.74 -16.07 15.72
C PHE A 15 -32.05 -15.04 14.83
N LEU A 16 -32.58 -14.81 13.63
CA LEU A 16 -32.34 -13.59 12.86
C LEU A 16 -32.93 -12.44 13.68
N LEU A 17 -32.12 -11.87 14.56
CA LEU A 17 -32.35 -10.55 15.10
C LEU A 17 -32.18 -9.56 13.93
N THR A 18 -33.29 -9.30 13.23
CA THR A 18 -33.43 -8.09 12.43
C THR A 18 -33.41 -6.93 13.44
N VAL A 19 -32.19 -6.42 13.71
CA VAL A 19 -32.05 -5.13 14.38
C VAL A 19 -32.67 -4.13 13.40
N PRO A 20 -33.79 -3.47 13.73
CA PRO A 20 -34.30 -2.40 12.90
C PRO A 20 -33.15 -1.38 12.84
N ALA A 21 -32.72 -1.04 11.64
CA ALA A 21 -31.85 0.10 11.43
C ALA A 21 -32.64 1.33 11.86
N PHE A 22 -32.54 1.68 13.15
CA PHE A 22 -32.95 2.99 13.59
C PHE A 22 -32.02 3.96 12.86
N ALA A 23 -32.51 4.59 11.80
CA ALA A 23 -31.90 5.78 11.23
C ALA A 23 -31.76 6.74 12.41
N SER A 24 -30.54 6.89 12.93
CA SER A 24 -30.28 7.80 14.05
C SER A 24 -30.69 9.19 13.56
N GLN A 25 -31.61 9.81 14.28
CA GLN A 25 -32.06 11.17 13.94
C GLN A 25 -30.81 12.07 13.97
N PRO A 26 -30.58 12.88 12.93
CA PRO A 26 -29.42 13.75 12.91
C PRO A 26 -29.42 14.66 14.15
N GLN A 27 -28.31 14.71 14.84
CA GLN A 27 -28.14 15.49 16.08
C GLN A 27 -28.30 17.00 15.82
N PHE A 28 -28.11 17.45 14.58
CA PHE A 28 -28.17 18.85 14.18
C PHE A 28 -29.36 19.12 13.25
N SER A 29 -30.08 20.20 13.51
CA SER A 29 -31.31 20.58 12.82
C SER A 29 -31.13 20.92 11.32
N ASP A 30 -29.90 21.23 10.91
CA ASP A 30 -29.54 21.60 9.53
C ASP A 30 -28.82 20.48 8.77
N VAL A 31 -28.79 19.27 9.31
CA VAL A 31 -28.31 18.05 8.64
C VAL A 31 -29.50 17.13 8.41
N SER A 32 -29.93 17.02 7.15
CA SER A 32 -30.99 16.08 6.78
C SER A 32 -30.49 14.65 6.94
N ALA A 33 -31.34 13.73 7.41
CA ALA A 33 -31.04 12.29 7.48
C ALA A 33 -30.69 11.66 6.10
N ARG A 34 -31.03 12.35 5.00
CA ARG A 34 -30.70 11.93 3.62
C ARG A 34 -29.46 12.64 3.06
N ALA A 35 -28.84 13.53 3.82
CA ALA A 35 -27.62 14.21 3.38
C ALA A 35 -26.46 13.21 3.30
N ALA A 36 -25.63 13.31 2.28
CA ALA A 36 -24.45 12.42 2.12
C ALA A 36 -23.49 12.45 3.32
N CYS A 37 -23.49 13.52 4.11
CA CYS A 37 -22.69 13.64 5.33
C CYS A 37 -23.42 13.21 6.62
N ALA A 38 -24.67 12.75 6.54
CA ALA A 38 -25.49 12.51 7.74
C ALA A 38 -24.88 11.49 8.70
N ASP A 39 -24.44 10.35 8.17
CA ASP A 39 -23.86 9.27 8.96
C ASP A 39 -22.52 9.72 9.57
N ALA A 40 -21.67 10.39 8.78
CA ALA A 40 -20.39 10.92 9.23
C ALA A 40 -20.58 11.94 10.35
N VAL A 41 -21.48 12.90 10.18
CA VAL A 41 -21.76 13.93 11.20
C VAL A 41 -22.35 13.32 12.47
N THR A 42 -23.25 12.34 12.32
CA THR A 42 -23.85 11.63 13.48
C THR A 42 -22.81 10.86 14.27
N TYR A 43 -21.98 10.06 13.59
CA TYR A 43 -20.89 9.30 14.20
C TYR A 43 -19.90 10.20 14.94
N LEU A 44 -19.42 11.26 14.28
CA LEU A 44 -18.44 12.17 14.87
C LEU A 44 -19.01 13.00 16.02
N ALA A 45 -20.33 13.29 16.01
CA ALA A 45 -21.00 13.97 17.10
C ALA A 45 -21.18 13.05 18.32
N GLN A 46 -21.54 11.78 18.09
CA GLN A 46 -21.63 10.77 19.16
C GLN A 46 -20.25 10.47 19.79
N SER A 47 -19.20 10.55 18.98
CA SER A 47 -17.80 10.39 19.42
C SER A 47 -17.19 11.70 20.00
N GLU A 48 -17.97 12.76 20.18
CA GLU A 48 -17.55 14.07 20.68
C GLU A 48 -16.46 14.76 19.84
N ILE A 49 -16.22 14.31 18.61
CA ILE A 49 -15.23 14.85 17.68
C ILE A 49 -15.73 16.17 17.08
N VAL A 50 -17.03 16.23 16.73
CA VAL A 50 -17.64 17.46 16.23
C VAL A 50 -18.64 18.02 17.21
N ASN A 51 -18.53 19.32 17.48
CA ASN A 51 -19.53 20.12 18.16
C ASN A 51 -20.22 21.02 17.14
N GLY A 52 -21.47 21.30 17.35
CA GLY A 52 -22.20 22.26 16.53
C GLY A 52 -21.61 23.66 16.58
N THR A 53 -22.09 24.54 15.73
CA THR A 53 -21.72 25.96 15.66
C THR A 53 -22.62 26.86 16.52
N GLY A 54 -23.44 26.27 17.38
CA GLY A 54 -24.49 26.90 18.18
C GLY A 54 -25.88 26.67 17.56
N ASN A 55 -26.92 26.91 18.36
CA ASN A 55 -28.33 26.78 17.97
C ASN A 55 -28.67 25.40 17.31
N ASN A 56 -28.09 24.35 17.82
CA ASN A 56 -28.24 22.97 17.28
C ASN A 56 -27.96 22.86 15.79
N ARG A 57 -26.93 23.54 15.27
CA ARG A 57 -26.56 23.53 13.86
C ARG A 57 -25.13 23.05 13.68
N PHE A 58 -24.89 22.25 12.60
CA PHE A 58 -23.58 21.80 12.16
C PHE A 58 -22.97 22.72 11.10
N GLN A 59 -23.80 23.33 10.26
CA GLN A 59 -23.44 24.13 9.09
C GLN A 59 -22.64 23.34 8.05
N PRO A 60 -23.20 22.26 7.47
CA PRO A 60 -22.46 21.34 6.58
C PRO A 60 -21.81 22.02 5.39
N ASN A 61 -22.46 23.03 4.80
CA ASN A 61 -21.99 23.75 3.60
C ASN A 61 -21.04 24.92 3.91
N ALA A 62 -20.84 25.27 5.18
CA ALA A 62 -19.90 26.32 5.54
C ALA A 62 -18.46 25.85 5.30
N LYS A 63 -17.61 26.73 4.75
CA LYS A 63 -16.18 26.43 4.60
C LYS A 63 -15.53 26.35 5.98
N ILE A 64 -14.79 25.25 6.24
CA ILE A 64 -14.16 25.01 7.55
C ILE A 64 -12.96 25.94 7.75
N THR A 65 -12.76 26.41 8.99
CA THR A 65 -11.58 27.22 9.35
C THR A 65 -10.43 26.35 9.85
N THR A 66 -9.22 26.89 9.82
CA THR A 66 -8.01 26.24 10.36
C THR A 66 -8.21 25.80 11.81
N SER A 67 -8.74 26.67 12.68
CA SER A 67 -9.01 26.32 14.07
C SER A 67 -10.07 25.24 14.25
N GLN A 68 -11.13 25.28 13.46
CA GLN A 68 -12.17 24.26 13.52
C GLN A 68 -11.64 22.89 13.06
N TRP A 69 -10.84 22.88 12.00
CA TRP A 69 -10.20 21.66 11.52
C TRP A 69 -9.20 21.11 12.54
N ALA A 70 -8.30 21.93 13.05
CA ALA A 70 -7.35 21.53 14.10
C ALA A 70 -8.05 20.91 15.31
N ALA A 71 -9.17 21.50 15.75
CA ALA A 71 -9.95 20.96 16.87
C ALA A 71 -10.58 19.60 16.55
N MET A 72 -11.03 19.37 15.32
CA MET A 72 -11.54 18.07 14.89
C MET A 72 -10.41 17.03 14.86
N LEU A 73 -9.23 17.36 14.33
CA LEU A 73 -8.05 16.47 14.34
C LEU A 73 -7.63 16.11 15.77
N CYS A 74 -7.52 17.09 16.66
CA CYS A 74 -7.12 16.84 18.05
C CYS A 74 -8.12 15.96 18.81
N ARG A 75 -9.41 16.08 18.52
CA ARG A 75 -10.43 15.20 19.12
C ARG A 75 -10.42 13.80 18.54
N ALA A 76 -10.07 13.66 17.27
CA ALA A 76 -10.01 12.36 16.59
C ALA A 76 -8.74 11.57 16.93
N PHE A 77 -7.58 12.24 16.98
CA PHE A 77 -6.26 11.59 17.03
C PHE A 77 -5.35 12.07 18.17
N GLY A 78 -5.74 13.10 18.89
CA GLY A 78 -4.93 13.72 19.93
C GLY A 78 -5.68 13.91 21.23
N THR A 79 -5.47 15.09 21.85
CA THR A 79 -6.13 15.49 23.09
C THR A 79 -7.11 16.63 22.84
N PRO A 80 -8.38 16.49 23.24
CA PRO A 80 -9.37 17.56 23.09
C PRO A 80 -9.00 18.82 23.87
N GLU A 81 -9.04 19.97 23.22
CA GLU A 81 -8.86 21.26 23.85
C GLU A 81 -10.21 21.95 24.16
N THR A 82 -10.33 22.51 25.32
CA THR A 82 -11.55 23.13 25.81
C THR A 82 -11.31 24.56 26.32
N GLY A 83 -12.39 25.28 26.68
CA GLY A 83 -12.33 26.66 27.22
C GLY A 83 -12.13 27.73 26.14
N SER A 84 -11.90 28.95 26.53
CA SER A 84 -11.86 30.12 25.64
C SER A 84 -10.68 30.14 24.67
N THR A 85 -9.62 29.37 24.95
CA THR A 85 -8.39 29.31 24.15
C THR A 85 -8.31 28.07 23.26
N TRP A 86 -9.40 27.27 23.13
CA TRP A 86 -9.43 26.01 22.40
C TRP A 86 -8.87 26.14 20.99
N ALA A 87 -9.17 27.22 20.28
CA ALA A 87 -8.79 27.42 18.89
C ALA A 87 -7.26 27.40 18.70
N ILE A 88 -6.57 28.28 19.46
CA ILE A 88 -5.11 28.40 19.38
C ILE A 88 -4.42 27.14 19.90
N LYS A 89 -4.90 26.59 21.01
CA LYS A 89 -4.32 25.39 21.61
C LYS A 89 -4.46 24.16 20.68
N SER A 90 -5.60 24.01 19.99
CA SER A 90 -5.76 22.94 19.01
C SER A 90 -4.78 23.10 17.85
N ILE A 91 -4.56 24.32 17.32
CA ILE A 91 -3.57 24.55 16.28
C ILE A 91 -2.16 24.27 16.81
N GLN A 92 -1.81 24.71 18.01
CA GLN A 92 -0.51 24.45 18.63
C GLN A 92 -0.25 22.95 18.76
N GLN A 93 -1.25 22.18 19.22
CA GLN A 93 -1.15 20.74 19.34
C GLN A 93 -0.97 20.07 17.97
N ALA A 94 -1.77 20.45 16.96
CA ALA A 94 -1.66 19.91 15.62
C ALA A 94 -0.31 20.24 14.96
N CYS A 95 0.24 21.43 15.18
CA CYS A 95 1.59 21.80 14.73
C CYS A 95 2.67 21.00 15.47
N HIS A 96 2.54 20.83 16.79
CA HIS A 96 3.50 20.06 17.59
C HIS A 96 3.52 18.57 17.19
N ALA A 97 2.36 18.04 16.85
CA ALA A 97 2.23 16.66 16.32
C ALA A 97 2.69 16.52 14.86
N GLY A 98 3.06 17.60 14.18
CA GLY A 98 3.47 17.59 12.77
C GLY A 98 2.31 17.46 11.78
N TRP A 99 1.05 17.63 12.20
CA TRP A 99 -0.12 17.54 11.33
C TRP A 99 -0.39 18.84 10.56
N LEU A 100 -0.09 19.99 11.15
CA LEU A 100 -0.23 21.31 10.52
C LEU A 100 1.11 22.05 10.54
N ASN A 101 1.30 22.91 9.53
CA ASN A 101 2.44 23.83 9.51
C ASN A 101 2.27 24.93 10.57
N VAL A 102 3.37 25.38 11.15
CA VAL A 102 3.38 26.44 12.18
C VAL A 102 2.75 27.75 11.72
N THR A 103 2.73 28.03 10.41
CA THR A 103 2.05 29.18 9.82
C THR A 103 0.54 29.20 10.09
N ALA A 104 -0.07 28.05 10.38
CA ALA A 104 -1.47 27.92 10.76
C ALA A 104 -1.82 28.74 12.04
N LEU A 105 -0.85 28.97 12.91
CA LEU A 105 -1.02 29.85 14.12
C LEU A 105 -1.29 31.29 13.76
N GLN A 106 -0.85 31.77 12.60
CA GLN A 106 -1.06 33.11 12.12
C GLN A 106 -2.41 33.31 11.46
N THR A 107 -3.04 32.21 11.02
CA THR A 107 -4.26 32.23 10.21
C THR A 107 -5.38 31.32 10.75
N PRO A 108 -5.76 31.46 12.04
CA PRO A 108 -6.71 30.56 12.71
C PRO A 108 -8.13 30.59 12.11
N ASN A 109 -8.49 31.67 11.44
CA ASN A 109 -9.80 31.88 10.83
C ASN A 109 -9.82 31.66 9.31
N ASP A 110 -8.66 31.46 8.69
CA ASP A 110 -8.59 31.19 7.28
C ASP A 110 -9.27 29.86 6.93
N LYS A 111 -9.78 29.79 5.71
CA LYS A 111 -10.44 28.58 5.23
C LYS A 111 -9.42 27.58 4.75
N VAL A 112 -9.66 26.32 5.07
CA VAL A 112 -8.79 25.20 4.70
C VAL A 112 -9.06 24.79 3.27
N CYS A 113 -8.01 24.62 2.46
CA CYS A 113 -8.11 24.00 1.14
C CYS A 113 -7.99 22.49 1.23
N ARG A 114 -8.38 21.79 0.15
CA ARG A 114 -8.42 20.31 0.10
C ARG A 114 -7.04 19.70 0.35
N ALA A 115 -5.98 20.26 -0.23
CA ALA A 115 -4.62 19.76 -0.01
C ALA A 115 -4.24 19.77 1.48
N VAL A 116 -4.45 20.89 2.18
CA VAL A 116 -4.13 20.99 3.61
C VAL A 116 -5.02 20.08 4.46
N LEU A 117 -6.28 19.91 4.07
CA LEU A 117 -7.20 18.99 4.76
C LEU A 117 -6.65 17.54 4.69
N TYR A 118 -6.32 17.07 3.49
CA TYR A 118 -5.84 15.68 3.28
C TYR A 118 -4.44 15.47 3.86
N GLU A 119 -3.51 16.41 3.64
CA GLU A 119 -2.15 16.34 4.19
C GLU A 119 -2.17 16.15 5.71
N SER A 120 -2.89 17.03 6.40
CA SER A 120 -2.99 16.98 7.86
C SER A 120 -3.76 15.77 8.37
N ALA A 121 -4.81 15.34 7.67
CA ALA A 121 -5.58 14.14 8.02
C ALA A 121 -4.75 12.88 7.86
N PHE A 122 -3.99 12.75 6.77
CA PHE A 122 -3.13 11.60 6.50
C PHE A 122 -1.95 11.55 7.48
N ALA A 123 -1.35 12.69 7.80
CA ALA A 123 -0.33 12.77 8.84
C ALA A 123 -0.86 12.31 10.21
N ALA A 124 -2.08 12.73 10.59
CA ALA A 124 -2.71 12.34 11.85
C ALA A 124 -3.10 10.86 11.90
N ALA A 125 -3.59 10.32 10.79
CA ALA A 125 -3.98 8.91 10.64
C ALA A 125 -2.79 7.99 10.25
N THR A 126 -1.58 8.52 10.11
CA THR A 126 -0.37 7.80 9.68
C THR A 126 -0.53 7.11 8.30
N ILE A 127 -1.31 7.71 7.41
CA ILE A 127 -1.44 7.25 6.02
C ILE A 127 -0.19 7.67 5.23
N PRO A 128 0.58 6.74 4.66
CA PRO A 128 1.78 7.09 3.90
C PRO A 128 1.42 7.78 2.58
N VAL A 129 2.14 8.86 2.25
CA VAL A 129 2.05 9.53 0.96
C VAL A 129 3.38 9.34 0.22
N TYR A 130 3.33 8.79 -0.98
CA TYR A 130 4.50 8.57 -1.82
C TYR A 130 4.57 9.56 -2.98
N ASP A 131 5.77 9.82 -3.46
CA ASP A 131 6.00 10.67 -4.65
C ASP A 131 5.90 9.82 -5.92
N ALA A 132 4.77 9.89 -6.61
CA ALA A 132 4.52 9.14 -7.82
C ALA A 132 5.43 9.55 -8.99
N SER A 133 6.00 10.77 -8.98
CA SER A 133 6.90 11.22 -10.05
C SER A 133 8.18 10.40 -10.15
N LEU A 134 8.55 9.72 -9.06
CA LEU A 134 9.70 8.82 -9.04
C LEU A 134 9.47 7.55 -9.89
N TYR A 135 8.22 7.20 -10.17
CA TYR A 135 7.86 5.94 -10.82
C TYR A 135 7.29 6.09 -12.22
N ASP A 136 6.49 7.10 -12.49
CA ASP A 136 5.81 7.27 -13.79
C ASP A 136 6.33 8.44 -14.61
N GLY A 137 7.33 9.16 -14.10
CA GLY A 137 7.94 10.31 -14.78
C GLY A 137 7.03 11.53 -14.91
N VAL A 138 5.83 11.48 -14.34
CA VAL A 138 4.89 12.59 -14.32
C VAL A 138 5.34 13.59 -13.27
N LYS A 139 5.66 14.82 -13.69
CA LYS A 139 5.92 15.91 -12.72
C LYS A 139 4.61 16.28 -12.04
N LEU A 140 4.47 15.85 -10.80
CA LEU A 140 3.36 16.23 -9.93
C LEU A 140 3.78 17.39 -9.02
N MET A 141 2.85 18.30 -8.74
CA MET A 141 3.02 19.25 -7.65
C MET A 141 2.91 18.51 -6.32
N PRO A 142 3.55 19.00 -5.23
CA PRO A 142 3.53 18.29 -3.93
C PRO A 142 2.15 17.88 -3.44
N TYR A 143 1.13 18.70 -3.69
CA TYR A 143 -0.25 18.41 -3.28
C TYR A 143 -0.95 17.35 -4.16
N ASP A 144 -0.48 17.11 -5.37
CA ASP A 144 -1.09 16.13 -6.29
C ASP A 144 -0.84 14.71 -5.77
N ASN A 145 0.32 14.43 -5.17
CA ASN A 145 0.61 13.13 -4.55
C ASN A 145 -0.37 12.80 -3.43
N ILE A 146 -0.71 13.79 -2.58
CA ILE A 146 -1.64 13.63 -1.47
C ILE A 146 -3.03 13.26 -1.98
N LEU A 147 -3.54 14.00 -2.98
CA LEU A 147 -4.85 13.74 -3.56
C LEU A 147 -4.89 12.47 -4.39
N ARG A 148 -3.77 12.08 -5.01
CA ARG A 148 -3.66 10.78 -5.69
C ARG A 148 -3.85 9.63 -4.71
N VAL A 149 -3.15 9.64 -3.57
CA VAL A 149 -3.37 8.64 -2.51
C VAL A 149 -4.82 8.70 -2.01
N GLY A 150 -5.38 9.91 -1.82
CA GLY A 150 -6.78 10.08 -1.46
C GLY A 150 -7.76 9.44 -2.46
N ALA A 151 -7.50 9.56 -3.75
CA ALA A 151 -8.30 8.95 -4.80
C ALA A 151 -8.13 7.43 -4.87
N GLU A 152 -6.91 6.91 -4.69
CA GLU A 152 -6.62 5.47 -4.61
C GLU A 152 -7.37 4.81 -3.44
N LEU A 153 -7.50 5.53 -2.32
CA LEU A 153 -8.28 5.08 -1.16
C LEU A 153 -9.80 5.31 -1.31
N GLY A 154 -10.25 5.90 -2.41
CA GLY A 154 -11.67 6.22 -2.63
C GLY A 154 -12.19 7.38 -1.76
N LEU A 155 -11.30 8.21 -1.21
CA LEU A 155 -11.65 9.32 -0.29
C LEU A 155 -11.95 10.62 -1.02
N CYS A 156 -11.51 10.78 -2.27
CA CYS A 156 -11.83 11.90 -3.14
C CYS A 156 -11.88 11.48 -4.62
N ALA A 157 -12.38 12.37 -5.48
CA ALA A 157 -12.33 12.16 -6.92
C ALA A 157 -10.88 12.31 -7.43
N ALA A 158 -10.54 11.59 -8.52
CA ALA A 158 -9.21 11.61 -9.11
C ALA A 158 -8.81 12.99 -9.69
N ASP A 159 -9.81 13.80 -10.05
CA ASP A 159 -9.65 15.15 -10.57
C ASP A 159 -9.92 16.26 -9.54
N ALA A 160 -9.95 15.89 -8.25
CA ALA A 160 -10.20 16.82 -7.16
C ALA A 160 -9.16 17.94 -7.12
N SER A 161 -9.60 19.20 -7.12
CA SER A 161 -8.70 20.34 -7.07
C SER A 161 -8.06 20.51 -5.69
N PRO A 162 -6.72 20.58 -5.59
CA PRO A 162 -6.01 20.70 -4.31
C PRO A 162 -6.26 22.04 -3.61
N LEU A 163 -6.48 23.12 -4.35
CA LEU A 163 -6.63 24.48 -3.82
C LEU A 163 -8.09 24.87 -3.54
N GLU A 164 -9.05 24.00 -3.86
CA GLU A 164 -10.44 24.25 -3.53
C GLU A 164 -10.66 24.26 -2.01
N LEU A 165 -11.39 25.29 -1.55
CA LEU A 165 -11.76 25.38 -0.14
C LEU A 165 -12.79 24.30 0.21
N VAL A 166 -12.60 23.62 1.33
CA VAL A 166 -13.46 22.49 1.72
C VAL A 166 -14.54 22.89 2.70
N THR A 167 -15.64 22.15 2.67
CA THR A 167 -16.76 22.34 3.58
C THR A 167 -16.57 21.55 4.88
N ARG A 168 -17.36 21.92 5.89
CA ARG A 168 -17.41 21.15 7.15
C ARG A 168 -17.95 19.72 6.93
N ALA A 169 -18.84 19.54 5.94
CA ALA A 169 -19.34 18.23 5.55
C ALA A 169 -18.22 17.36 4.97
N GLU A 170 -17.41 17.88 4.03
CA GLU A 170 -16.26 17.17 3.47
C GLU A 170 -15.24 16.77 4.53
N ALA A 171 -14.92 17.68 5.45
CA ALA A 171 -14.03 17.41 6.58
C ALA A 171 -14.56 16.31 7.50
N ALA A 172 -15.87 16.29 7.76
CA ALA A 172 -16.51 15.25 8.56
C ALA A 172 -16.50 13.89 7.84
N GLN A 173 -16.80 13.87 6.54
CA GLN A 173 -16.77 12.65 5.74
C GLN A 173 -15.36 12.04 5.68
N LEU A 174 -14.33 12.86 5.50
CA LEU A 174 -12.94 12.39 5.50
C LEU A 174 -12.57 11.78 6.87
N LEU A 175 -12.81 12.48 7.98
CA LEU A 175 -12.51 11.94 9.31
C LEU A 175 -13.29 10.67 9.63
N HIS A 176 -14.56 10.62 9.26
CA HIS A 176 -15.38 9.42 9.45
C HIS A 176 -14.77 8.23 8.71
N ALA A 177 -14.37 8.41 7.44
CA ALA A 177 -13.74 7.35 6.67
C ALA A 177 -12.43 6.87 7.32
N LEU A 178 -11.56 7.81 7.73
CA LEU A 178 -10.29 7.49 8.39
C LEU A 178 -10.46 6.74 9.73
N LEU A 179 -11.58 6.95 10.44
CA LEU A 179 -11.85 6.33 11.74
C LEU A 179 -12.61 5.01 11.66
N THR A 180 -13.28 4.73 10.53
CA THR A 180 -14.21 3.59 10.43
C THR A 180 -13.86 2.60 9.33
N GLN A 181 -12.98 2.95 8.39
CA GLN A 181 -12.58 2.09 7.29
C GLN A 181 -11.16 1.57 7.51
N GLU A 182 -10.91 0.34 7.09
CA GLU A 182 -9.56 -0.18 6.97
C GLU A 182 -8.97 0.33 5.65
N LEU A 183 -8.03 1.26 5.76
CA LEU A 183 -7.40 1.93 4.62
C LEU A 183 -5.96 1.45 4.49
N THR A 184 -5.65 0.80 3.38
CA THR A 184 -4.30 0.33 3.05
C THR A 184 -3.82 1.04 1.78
N VAL A 185 -2.64 1.64 1.87
CA VAL A 185 -1.95 2.24 0.72
C VAL A 185 -0.94 1.23 0.21
N ASP A 186 -1.09 0.83 -1.05
CA ASP A 186 -0.06 0.06 -1.74
C ASP A 186 1.13 0.97 -2.00
N THR A 187 2.10 0.94 -1.09
CA THR A 187 3.33 1.71 -1.26
C THR A 187 4.10 1.17 -2.45
N PRO A 188 4.49 2.00 -3.44
CA PRO A 188 5.36 1.56 -4.52
C PRO A 188 6.69 1.04 -3.96
N PRO A 189 7.41 0.19 -4.70
CA PRO A 189 8.76 -0.20 -4.30
C PRO A 189 9.67 1.03 -4.25
N ILE A 190 10.78 0.92 -3.53
CA ILE A 190 11.81 1.97 -3.57
C ILE A 190 12.25 2.19 -5.02
N PRO A 191 12.57 3.43 -5.42
CA PRO A 191 13.07 3.72 -6.75
C PRO A 191 14.38 2.98 -7.01
N ILE A 192 14.45 2.31 -8.17
CA ILE A 192 15.68 1.68 -8.67
C ILE A 192 16.06 2.33 -10.00
N PRO A 193 17.32 2.25 -10.43
CA PRO A 193 17.70 2.67 -11.78
C PRO A 193 16.91 1.87 -12.83
N LEU A 194 16.03 2.55 -13.58
CA LEU A 194 15.14 1.95 -14.58
C LEU A 194 15.17 2.77 -15.87
N GLN A 195 15.31 2.07 -17.01
CA GLN A 195 15.21 2.66 -18.35
C GLN A 195 14.09 2.01 -19.12
N ASN A 196 13.13 2.82 -19.55
CA ASN A 196 11.97 2.37 -20.33
C ASN A 196 12.20 2.62 -21.83
N ASN A 197 12.97 1.74 -22.49
CA ASN A 197 13.25 1.84 -23.91
C ASN A 197 12.03 1.48 -24.80
N MET A 198 11.00 0.88 -24.20
CA MET A 198 9.76 0.51 -24.88
C MET A 198 8.73 1.64 -24.90
N GLY A 199 8.90 2.68 -24.06
CA GLY A 199 7.96 3.79 -23.94
C GLY A 199 6.56 3.38 -23.46
N ILE A 200 6.45 2.28 -22.71
CA ILE A 200 5.16 1.72 -22.24
C ILE A 200 4.81 2.17 -20.83
N ASN A 201 3.58 1.92 -20.42
CA ASN A 201 3.13 2.12 -19.06
C ASN A 201 3.83 1.15 -18.10
N LEU A 202 4.36 1.66 -16.99
CA LEU A 202 5.16 0.91 -16.03
C LEU A 202 4.35 0.18 -14.95
N ASN A 203 3.04 0.39 -14.84
CA ASN A 203 2.25 -0.09 -13.71
C ASN A 203 2.39 -1.59 -13.44
N SER A 204 2.37 -2.43 -14.47
CA SER A 204 2.54 -3.87 -14.31
C SER A 204 3.94 -4.26 -13.80
N TYR A 205 4.98 -3.57 -14.26
CA TYR A 205 6.35 -3.78 -13.81
C TYR A 205 6.57 -3.31 -12.37
N LEU A 206 5.98 -2.18 -11.98
CA LEU A 206 6.00 -1.69 -10.61
C LEU A 206 5.27 -2.62 -9.65
N LEU A 207 4.17 -3.26 -10.07
CA LEU A 207 3.48 -4.29 -9.30
C LEU A 207 4.38 -5.50 -9.01
N GLU A 208 5.14 -5.97 -10.01
CA GLU A 208 6.08 -7.06 -9.79
C GLU A 208 7.27 -6.63 -8.92
N LEU A 209 7.81 -5.42 -9.11
CA LEU A 209 8.88 -4.88 -8.27
C LEU A 209 8.47 -4.76 -6.78
N ARG A 210 7.21 -4.47 -6.48
CA ARG A 210 6.70 -4.44 -5.10
C ARG A 210 6.84 -5.77 -4.36
N ARG A 211 6.91 -6.87 -5.10
CA ARG A 211 7.09 -8.21 -4.52
C ARG A 211 8.53 -8.48 -4.13
N VAL A 212 9.48 -7.80 -4.76
CA VAL A 212 10.90 -7.95 -4.46
C VAL A 212 11.20 -7.29 -3.10
N PRO A 213 11.85 -8.02 -2.16
CA PRO A 213 12.18 -7.49 -0.85
C PRO A 213 13.02 -6.21 -0.91
N THR A 214 12.69 -5.24 -0.06
CA THR A 214 13.39 -3.94 0.01
C THR A 214 14.92 -4.06 0.09
N PRO A 215 15.53 -4.93 0.92
CA PRO A 215 16.98 -5.07 0.95
C PRO A 215 17.60 -5.44 -0.41
N ILE A 216 16.92 -6.26 -1.20
CA ILE A 216 17.38 -6.65 -2.55
C ILE A 216 17.32 -5.45 -3.51
N LEU A 217 16.25 -4.64 -3.47
CA LEU A 217 16.13 -3.43 -4.29
C LEU A 217 17.17 -2.37 -3.90
N GLU A 218 17.44 -2.22 -2.61
CA GLU A 218 18.50 -1.34 -2.09
C GLU A 218 19.89 -1.79 -2.58
N ALA A 219 20.19 -3.08 -2.48
CA ALA A 219 21.43 -3.65 -2.99
C ALA A 219 21.56 -3.44 -4.51
N PHE A 220 20.47 -3.68 -5.27
CA PHE A 220 20.46 -3.46 -6.73
C PHE A 220 20.86 -2.02 -7.10
N SER A 221 20.33 -1.04 -6.39
CA SER A 221 20.66 0.37 -6.61
C SER A 221 22.08 0.70 -6.16
N THR A 222 22.53 0.15 -5.03
CA THR A 222 23.85 0.43 -4.43
C THR A 222 24.98 -0.18 -5.25
N GLU A 223 24.77 -1.39 -5.79
CA GLU A 223 25.72 -2.09 -6.66
C GLU A 223 25.74 -1.54 -8.09
N GLY A 224 24.95 -0.52 -8.40
CA GLY A 224 24.96 0.18 -9.68
C GLY A 224 24.25 -0.54 -10.83
N TRP A 225 23.39 -1.50 -10.51
CA TRP A 225 22.57 -2.22 -11.50
C TRP A 225 21.48 -1.35 -12.10
N THR A 226 21.04 -1.69 -13.32
CA THR A 226 19.94 -1.00 -14.01
C THR A 226 18.95 -2.02 -14.57
N LEU A 227 17.65 -1.79 -14.36
CA LEU A 227 16.57 -2.52 -15.01
C LEU A 227 16.21 -1.83 -16.34
N LEU A 228 16.26 -2.56 -17.43
CA LEU A 228 15.92 -2.07 -18.78
C LEU A 228 14.70 -2.79 -19.33
N LEU A 229 13.71 -2.02 -19.73
CA LEU A 229 12.57 -2.52 -20.50
C LEU A 229 12.93 -2.42 -21.97
N ASP A 230 13.34 -3.53 -22.59
CA ASP A 230 13.90 -3.53 -23.95
C ASP A 230 13.58 -4.83 -24.73
N THR A 231 12.49 -4.77 -25.49
CA THR A 231 12.08 -5.89 -26.35
C THR A 231 13.07 -6.16 -27.49
N ASN A 232 13.75 -5.13 -28.03
CA ASN A 232 14.66 -5.30 -29.16
C ASN A 232 15.90 -6.05 -28.73
N TYR A 233 16.49 -5.69 -27.59
CA TYR A 233 17.64 -6.40 -27.04
C TYR A 233 17.34 -7.89 -26.83
N LEU A 234 16.19 -8.19 -26.17
CA LEU A 234 15.79 -9.58 -25.88
C LEU A 234 15.45 -10.38 -27.14
N ALA A 235 14.83 -9.74 -28.15
CA ALA A 235 14.59 -10.40 -29.44
C ALA A 235 15.91 -10.78 -30.15
N ASP A 236 16.90 -9.90 -30.12
CA ASP A 236 18.21 -10.18 -30.74
C ASP A 236 19.02 -11.21 -29.94
N LEU A 237 18.93 -11.17 -28.61
CA LEU A 237 19.51 -12.20 -27.74
C LEU A 237 18.86 -13.56 -28.01
N GLY A 238 17.54 -13.61 -28.07
CA GLY A 238 16.80 -14.83 -28.36
C GLY A 238 17.15 -15.44 -29.71
N LYS A 239 17.32 -14.62 -30.77
CA LYS A 239 17.80 -15.09 -32.07
C LYS A 239 19.19 -15.72 -31.98
N LYS A 240 20.11 -15.11 -31.23
CA LYS A 240 21.49 -15.63 -31.04
C LYS A 240 21.51 -16.95 -30.29
N LEU A 241 20.62 -17.12 -29.32
CA LEU A 241 20.55 -18.31 -28.45
C LEU A 241 19.61 -19.38 -28.99
N GLY A 242 18.79 -19.10 -30.03
CA GLY A 242 17.79 -20.00 -30.56
C GLY A 242 16.60 -20.26 -29.65
N VAL A 243 16.28 -19.32 -28.75
CA VAL A 243 15.19 -19.42 -27.78
C VAL A 243 14.38 -18.12 -27.73
N SER A 244 13.19 -18.17 -27.13
CA SER A 244 12.42 -16.95 -26.82
C SER A 244 12.83 -16.43 -25.45
N CYS A 245 13.29 -15.18 -25.39
CA CYS A 245 13.67 -14.51 -24.15
C CYS A 245 12.67 -13.39 -23.82
N ILE A 246 12.10 -13.42 -22.62
CA ILE A 246 11.26 -12.36 -22.07
C ILE A 246 11.96 -11.58 -20.94
N GLY A 247 13.07 -12.11 -20.44
CA GLY A 247 13.97 -11.53 -19.47
C GLY A 247 15.39 -12.05 -19.66
N ALA A 248 16.38 -11.32 -19.18
CA ALA A 248 17.77 -11.71 -19.12
C ALA A 248 18.54 -10.89 -18.08
N THR A 249 19.25 -11.57 -17.18
CA THR A 249 20.16 -10.96 -16.21
C THR A 249 21.60 -11.07 -16.72
N CYS A 250 22.24 -9.93 -16.94
CA CYS A 250 23.60 -9.82 -17.47
C CYS A 250 24.56 -9.32 -16.37
N CYS A 251 25.08 -10.22 -15.52
CA CYS A 251 25.91 -9.92 -14.37
C CYS A 251 27.16 -9.08 -14.76
N GLY A 252 27.84 -9.41 -15.86
CA GLY A 252 29.01 -8.67 -16.33
C GLY A 252 28.72 -7.25 -16.80
N GLU A 253 27.47 -6.90 -17.09
CA GLU A 253 27.03 -5.56 -17.47
C GLU A 253 26.28 -4.85 -16.33
N GLN A 254 25.97 -5.55 -15.24
CA GLN A 254 25.11 -5.10 -14.14
C GLN A 254 23.74 -4.61 -14.65
N ARG A 255 23.09 -5.44 -15.50
CA ARG A 255 21.83 -5.11 -16.14
C ARG A 255 20.85 -6.27 -16.09
N ILE A 256 19.62 -5.93 -15.83
CA ILE A 256 18.45 -6.80 -16.05
C ILE A 256 17.68 -6.24 -17.24
N TYR A 257 17.40 -7.07 -18.22
CA TYR A 257 16.52 -6.75 -19.35
C TYR A 257 15.21 -7.50 -19.21
N VAL A 258 14.08 -6.83 -19.41
CA VAL A 258 12.74 -7.45 -19.42
C VAL A 258 11.88 -6.89 -20.54
N SER A 259 11.07 -7.74 -21.17
CA SER A 259 10.04 -7.35 -22.13
C SER A 259 8.63 -7.56 -21.60
N GLU A 260 8.49 -8.36 -20.55
CA GLU A 260 7.22 -8.64 -19.88
C GLU A 260 7.38 -8.48 -18.37
N ALA A 261 6.36 -7.92 -17.73
CA ALA A 261 6.36 -7.71 -16.27
C ALA A 261 6.53 -9.01 -15.49
N SER A 262 5.98 -10.11 -15.99
CA SER A 262 6.08 -11.45 -15.38
C SER A 262 7.50 -11.98 -15.20
N ALA A 263 8.47 -11.43 -15.96
CA ALA A 263 9.88 -11.81 -15.84
C ALA A 263 10.60 -11.10 -14.68
N VAL A 264 10.11 -9.95 -14.22
CA VAL A 264 10.83 -9.08 -13.26
C VAL A 264 11.31 -9.85 -12.02
N VAL A 265 10.40 -10.53 -11.33
CA VAL A 265 10.75 -11.25 -10.08
C VAL A 265 11.76 -12.38 -10.35
N HIS A 266 11.62 -13.09 -11.46
CA HIS A 266 12.56 -14.15 -11.84
C HIS A 266 13.98 -13.59 -12.08
N GLU A 267 14.09 -12.50 -12.82
CA GLU A 267 15.38 -11.86 -13.09
C GLU A 267 16.03 -11.28 -11.81
N PHE A 268 15.23 -10.78 -10.86
CA PHE A 268 15.74 -10.42 -9.53
C PHE A 268 16.21 -11.65 -8.73
N GLY A 269 15.71 -12.84 -9.01
CA GLY A 269 16.24 -14.09 -8.47
C GLY A 269 17.67 -14.34 -8.95
N HIS A 270 17.98 -14.12 -10.24
CA HIS A 270 19.35 -14.19 -10.77
C HIS A 270 20.25 -13.11 -10.19
N PHE A 271 19.74 -11.88 -10.01
CA PHE A 271 20.49 -10.83 -9.32
C PHE A 271 20.85 -11.23 -7.88
N LEU A 272 19.90 -11.82 -7.14
CA LEU A 272 20.15 -12.28 -5.79
C LEU A 272 21.22 -13.40 -5.76
N ASP A 273 21.17 -14.34 -6.70
CA ASP A 273 22.15 -15.41 -6.83
C ASP A 273 23.58 -14.84 -7.11
N ASP A 274 23.69 -13.84 -7.99
CA ASP A 274 24.93 -13.09 -8.23
C ASP A 274 25.41 -12.35 -6.98
N LEU A 275 24.51 -11.65 -6.31
CA LEU A 275 24.81 -10.89 -5.08
C LEU A 275 25.34 -11.79 -3.96
N LEU A 276 24.83 -13.01 -3.85
CA LEU A 276 25.29 -14.04 -2.90
C LEU A 276 26.59 -14.72 -3.38
N GLY A 277 27.09 -14.42 -4.59
CA GLY A 277 28.32 -14.98 -5.15
C GLY A 277 28.18 -16.41 -5.65
N PHE A 278 27.01 -16.82 -6.13
CA PHE A 278 26.72 -18.17 -6.63
C PHE A 278 27.16 -19.28 -5.68
N PRO A 279 26.61 -19.38 -4.46
CA PRO A 279 27.06 -20.34 -3.47
C PRO A 279 27.05 -21.78 -3.97
N ALA A 280 28.02 -22.58 -3.58
CA ALA A 280 28.07 -24.01 -3.90
C ALA A 280 26.82 -24.77 -3.42
N GLU A 281 26.17 -24.24 -2.39
CA GLU A 281 24.91 -24.75 -1.85
C GLU A 281 23.76 -24.72 -2.88
N HIS A 282 23.70 -23.70 -3.75
CA HIS A 282 22.68 -23.64 -4.81
C HIS A 282 22.83 -24.81 -5.82
N ASN A 283 24.06 -25.16 -6.18
CA ASN A 283 24.30 -26.35 -7.02
C ASN A 283 23.92 -27.64 -6.30
N ARG A 284 24.26 -27.77 -5.01
CA ARG A 284 23.91 -28.96 -4.20
C ARG A 284 22.39 -29.14 -4.10
N LEU A 285 21.67 -28.07 -3.81
CA LEU A 285 20.20 -28.08 -3.71
C LEU A 285 19.54 -28.43 -5.05
N TYR A 286 20.04 -27.87 -6.15
CA TYR A 286 19.60 -28.18 -7.50
C TYR A 286 19.77 -29.67 -7.82
N GLU A 287 20.96 -30.22 -7.63
CA GLU A 287 21.25 -31.63 -7.91
C GLU A 287 20.37 -32.56 -7.07
N LEU A 288 20.07 -32.18 -5.84
CA LEU A 288 19.29 -33.00 -4.92
C LEU A 288 17.80 -32.99 -5.21
N GLU A 289 17.21 -31.83 -5.52
CA GLU A 289 15.76 -31.63 -5.43
C GLU A 289 15.10 -31.16 -6.72
N ALA A 290 15.82 -30.58 -7.69
CA ALA A 290 15.20 -29.98 -8.87
C ALA A 290 14.42 -30.97 -9.73
N ALA A 291 14.86 -32.24 -9.82
CA ALA A 291 14.18 -33.28 -10.61
C ALA A 291 12.73 -33.50 -10.14
N ASN A 292 12.49 -33.42 -8.83
CA ASN A 292 11.20 -33.67 -8.20
C ASN A 292 10.37 -32.39 -7.98
N ALA A 293 10.99 -31.20 -8.07
CA ALA A 293 10.30 -29.93 -7.85
C ALA A 293 9.19 -29.69 -8.88
N PRO A 294 7.98 -29.31 -8.48
CA PRO A 294 6.86 -29.02 -9.39
C PRO A 294 7.01 -27.64 -10.03
N MET A 295 7.99 -27.48 -10.90
CA MET A 295 8.28 -26.24 -11.62
C MET A 295 8.45 -26.47 -13.12
N ARG A 296 8.47 -25.38 -13.89
CA ARG A 296 8.65 -25.42 -15.35
C ARG A 296 9.97 -26.10 -15.74
N ALA A 297 10.02 -26.66 -16.96
CA ALA A 297 11.24 -27.30 -17.47
C ALA A 297 12.44 -26.32 -17.47
N HIS A 298 12.20 -25.04 -17.74
CA HIS A 298 13.21 -23.98 -17.67
C HIS A 298 13.87 -23.90 -16.28
N GLY A 299 13.08 -23.82 -15.22
CA GLY A 299 13.56 -23.80 -13.84
C GLY A 299 14.30 -25.06 -13.38
N LYS A 300 14.30 -26.12 -14.21
CA LYS A 300 15.06 -27.38 -13.96
C LYS A 300 16.30 -27.51 -14.83
N SER A 301 16.63 -26.51 -15.65
CA SER A 301 17.70 -26.60 -16.65
C SER A 301 19.11 -26.49 -16.05
N ASN A 302 19.26 -25.72 -14.98
CA ASN A 302 20.50 -25.55 -14.23
C ASN A 302 20.21 -24.93 -12.85
N SER A 303 21.23 -24.82 -11.99
CA SER A 303 21.09 -24.32 -10.62
C SER A 303 20.66 -22.86 -10.54
N MET A 304 21.10 -22.00 -11.47
CA MET A 304 20.74 -20.58 -11.49
C MET A 304 19.25 -20.40 -11.80
N GLU A 305 18.74 -21.11 -12.83
CA GLU A 305 17.33 -21.10 -13.17
C GLU A 305 16.47 -21.70 -12.06
N TYR A 306 16.97 -22.75 -11.42
CA TYR A 306 16.30 -23.37 -10.28
C TYR A 306 16.15 -22.39 -9.11
N PHE A 307 17.21 -21.69 -8.78
CA PHE A 307 17.20 -20.67 -7.72
C PHE A 307 16.24 -19.52 -8.04
N ALA A 308 16.32 -18.96 -9.26
CA ALA A 308 15.45 -17.85 -9.68
C ALA A 308 13.97 -18.25 -9.75
N GLU A 309 13.65 -19.45 -10.22
CA GLU A 309 12.28 -19.96 -10.25
C GLU A 309 11.76 -20.23 -8.82
N PHE A 310 12.60 -20.75 -7.92
CA PHE A 310 12.24 -20.94 -6.52
C PHE A 310 12.01 -19.61 -5.82
N PHE A 311 12.85 -18.59 -6.05
CA PHE A 311 12.67 -17.24 -5.56
C PHE A 311 11.32 -16.64 -6.00
N SER A 312 10.98 -16.79 -7.29
CA SER A 312 9.69 -16.34 -7.81
C SER A 312 8.51 -17.01 -7.11
N ALA A 313 8.59 -18.33 -6.89
CA ALA A 313 7.56 -19.07 -6.18
C ALA A 313 7.49 -18.71 -4.70
N TRP A 314 8.63 -18.45 -4.06
CA TRP A 314 8.72 -17.99 -2.67
C TRP A 314 7.95 -16.69 -2.47
N LEU A 315 8.20 -15.69 -3.33
CA LEU A 315 7.53 -14.39 -3.26
C LEU A 315 6.05 -14.44 -3.69
N SER A 316 5.66 -15.44 -4.49
CA SER A 316 4.26 -15.66 -4.86
C SER A 316 3.45 -16.29 -3.72
N GLY A 317 4.09 -17.13 -2.90
CA GLY A 317 3.41 -17.87 -1.85
C GLY A 317 2.36 -18.87 -2.35
N GLY A 318 1.37 -19.13 -1.52
CA GLY A 318 0.19 -19.91 -1.91
C GLY A 318 0.46 -21.40 -2.20
N GLU A 319 -0.36 -21.99 -3.10
CA GLU A 319 -0.28 -23.40 -3.44
C GLU A 319 1.04 -23.81 -4.11
N PRO A 320 1.60 -23.03 -5.08
CA PRO A 320 2.89 -23.37 -5.67
C PRO A 320 4.02 -23.51 -4.65
N LEU A 321 4.10 -22.59 -3.69
CA LEU A 321 5.12 -22.65 -2.66
C LEU A 321 4.92 -23.82 -1.70
N ARG A 322 3.67 -24.19 -1.37
CA ARG A 322 3.38 -25.39 -0.57
C ARG A 322 3.84 -26.67 -1.26
N GLN A 323 3.57 -26.80 -2.54
CA GLN A 323 4.02 -27.96 -3.34
C GLN A 323 5.55 -28.04 -3.41
N LEU A 324 6.24 -26.89 -3.52
CA LEU A 324 7.70 -26.84 -3.47
C LEU A 324 8.24 -27.20 -2.09
N LYS A 325 7.60 -26.78 -1.00
CA LYS A 325 7.97 -27.17 0.36
C LYS A 325 7.97 -28.69 0.54
N ASP A 326 6.97 -29.37 -0.01
CA ASP A 326 6.83 -30.81 0.10
C ASP A 326 7.84 -31.57 -0.80
N ALA A 327 8.11 -31.04 -2.00
CA ALA A 327 8.95 -31.68 -3.00
C ALA A 327 10.44 -31.30 -2.92
N ALA A 328 10.77 -30.15 -2.35
CA ALA A 328 12.11 -29.58 -2.22
C ALA A 328 12.33 -28.96 -0.82
N PRO A 329 12.23 -29.74 0.26
CA PRO A 329 12.24 -29.25 1.63
C PRO A 329 13.56 -28.58 2.06
N GLN A 330 14.71 -28.99 1.50
CA GLN A 330 15.99 -28.37 1.83
C GLN A 330 16.14 -27.00 1.16
N THR A 331 15.72 -26.88 -0.09
CA THR A 331 15.66 -25.59 -0.80
C THR A 331 14.67 -24.65 -0.10
N TYR A 332 13.52 -25.17 0.35
CA TYR A 332 12.58 -24.38 1.13
C TYR A 332 13.22 -23.86 2.44
N ALA A 333 13.90 -24.70 3.20
CA ALA A 333 14.58 -24.32 4.44
C ALA A 333 15.70 -23.29 4.20
N TYR A 334 16.40 -23.40 3.07
CA TYR A 334 17.41 -22.43 2.65
C TYR A 334 16.78 -21.04 2.39
N PHE A 335 15.67 -20.98 1.66
CA PHE A 335 14.94 -19.72 1.44
C PHE A 335 14.31 -19.15 2.71
N GLU A 336 13.86 -20.02 3.64
CA GLU A 336 13.37 -19.60 4.95
C GLU A 336 14.49 -18.93 5.76
N MET A 337 15.70 -19.48 5.74
CA MET A 337 16.88 -18.89 6.35
C MET A 337 17.27 -17.55 5.69
N LEU A 338 17.39 -17.50 4.36
CA LEU A 338 17.73 -16.28 3.63
C LEU A 338 16.72 -15.13 3.93
N SER A 339 15.43 -15.44 3.88
CA SER A 339 14.39 -14.44 4.18
C SER A 339 14.44 -13.98 5.65
N GLY A 340 14.70 -14.90 6.56
CA GLY A 340 14.87 -14.61 8.01
C GLY A 340 16.10 -13.76 8.32
N ASN A 341 17.17 -13.87 7.53
CA ASN A 341 18.41 -13.10 7.65
C ASN A 341 18.41 -11.81 6.80
N GLY A 342 17.27 -11.41 6.22
CA GLY A 342 17.15 -10.18 5.42
C GLY A 342 17.69 -10.30 3.99
N TRP A 343 17.84 -11.50 3.45
CA TRP A 343 18.19 -11.83 2.05
C TRP A 343 19.66 -11.66 1.63
N LEU A 344 20.46 -10.89 2.37
CA LEU A 344 21.80 -10.47 1.92
C LEU A 344 22.95 -11.22 2.61
N SER A 345 22.65 -12.19 3.43
CA SER A 345 23.65 -13.00 4.16
C SER A 345 23.15 -14.43 4.38
N GLU A 346 24.04 -15.39 4.19
CA GLU A 346 23.83 -16.77 4.61
C GLU A 346 23.95 -16.95 6.13
#